data_642e8dc4464140077efa92f22e3106e3
#
_entry.id   642e8dc4464140077efa92f22e3106e3
#
_cell.length_a   1.000
_cell.length_b   1.000
_cell.length_c   1.000
_cell.angle_alpha   90.00
_cell.angle_beta   90.00
_cell.angle_gamma   90.00
#
_symmetry.space_group_name_H-M   'P 1'
#
loop_
_entity.id
_entity.type
_entity.pdbx_description
1 polymer ?
#
loop_
_entity_poly.entity_id
_entity_poly.type
_entity_poly.pdbx_seq_one_letter_code
_entity_poly.pdbx_strand_id
1 'polypeptide(L)'
;MEDGTVYRGFGFGAEDSGNVTGAGEIVFNTAITGYQEVLTDPSYRGQIVTMTAPEIGNVGINPVDFESARPWCAGFVVRELSPVVSNWRASGSLHELLAAHGVAGITGIDTRAVTRRIRLSGAQRAVITRKVDDPAGAVARARNHPSLEGRDLVREVTTAATYGWDEPVWEGPRAPSRGPVEVPALRHNVVAYDYGIKRGILRRLRSSGCRVTVVPAATPAREVLAIKPDGVFLSNGPGDPAAVGYAVEAAREICAAKLPVFGICLGHQILGLALGGKTYKLKFGHHGANHPVMDLGTRKVEITSQNHGFAVDVDSMAGKAVLSHVSLNDKTVEGMRHGELPVFSVQYHPEASPGPNDANYLFDRFCASMEERRRR
;
A
#
# COMPACT_ATOMS: atom_id res chain seq x y z
N MET A 1 22.30 -6.25 -7.49
CA MET A 1 21.09 -6.85 -8.09
C MET A 1 21.41 -8.26 -8.55
N GLU A 2 20.41 -9.13 -8.63
CA GLU A 2 20.61 -10.54 -9.00
C GLU A 2 21.14 -10.78 -10.42
N ASP A 3 20.94 -9.84 -11.32
CA ASP A 3 21.48 -9.89 -12.68
C ASP A 3 23.01 -9.57 -12.76
N GLY A 4 23.64 -9.27 -11.62
CA GLY A 4 25.05 -8.93 -11.52
C GLY A 4 25.32 -7.42 -11.52
N THR A 5 24.30 -6.57 -11.73
CA THR A 5 24.50 -5.11 -11.71
C THR A 5 24.81 -4.62 -10.30
N VAL A 6 25.84 -3.78 -10.20
CA VAL A 6 26.30 -3.19 -8.94
C VAL A 6 26.32 -1.68 -9.08
N TYR A 7 25.72 -1.00 -8.11
CA TYR A 7 25.79 0.45 -7.95
C TYR A 7 26.55 0.78 -6.67
N ARG A 8 27.37 1.84 -6.70
CA ARG A 8 28.12 2.31 -5.54
C ARG A 8 27.65 3.68 -5.12
N GLY A 9 27.48 3.91 -3.83
CA GLY A 9 27.02 5.17 -3.25
C GLY A 9 27.43 5.27 -1.79
N PHE A 10 26.78 6.17 -1.05
CA PHE A 10 27.03 6.43 0.36
C PHE A 10 25.89 5.87 1.21
N GLY A 11 26.21 5.18 2.31
CA GLY A 11 25.21 4.64 3.21
C GLY A 11 24.60 5.70 4.13
N PHE A 12 23.32 5.57 4.42
CA PHE A 12 22.61 6.32 5.46
C PHE A 12 21.58 5.42 6.16
N GLY A 13 20.89 5.93 7.18
CA GLY A 13 19.99 5.10 7.98
C GLY A 13 20.76 4.16 8.90
N ALA A 14 20.35 2.89 8.96
CA ALA A 14 20.96 1.91 9.85
C ALA A 14 22.47 1.77 9.61
N GLU A 15 23.22 1.78 10.71
CA GLU A 15 24.62 1.40 10.69
C GLU A 15 24.72 -0.13 10.62
N ASP A 16 25.68 -0.60 9.81
CA ASP A 16 25.92 -2.03 9.64
C ASP A 16 26.57 -2.61 10.90
N SER A 17 25.84 -3.39 11.66
CA SER A 17 26.40 -4.20 12.76
C SER A 17 27.17 -5.44 12.25
N GLY A 18 27.64 -5.41 11.00
CA GLY A 18 28.44 -6.45 10.35
C GLY A 18 27.65 -7.46 9.51
N ASN A 19 26.34 -7.55 9.64
CA ASN A 19 25.50 -8.50 8.90
C ASN A 19 24.19 -7.92 8.33
N VAL A 20 23.84 -6.70 8.63
CA VAL A 20 22.56 -6.13 8.19
C VAL A 20 22.70 -5.57 6.80
N THR A 21 22.01 -6.19 5.92
CA THR A 21 21.84 -5.74 4.53
C THR A 21 20.37 -5.70 4.27
N GLY A 22 19.86 -4.60 3.74
CA GLY A 22 18.54 -4.58 3.17
C GLY A 22 18.50 -5.57 2.01
N ALA A 23 17.70 -6.60 2.08
CA ALA A 23 17.51 -7.56 1.00
C ALA A 23 16.03 -7.67 0.64
N GLY A 24 15.70 -7.61 -0.64
CA GLY A 24 14.32 -7.62 -1.11
C GLY A 24 14.22 -7.48 -2.62
N GLU A 25 12.98 -7.44 -3.10
CA GLU A 25 12.70 -7.07 -4.48
C GLU A 25 12.84 -5.56 -4.64
N ILE A 26 13.71 -5.11 -5.57
CA ILE A 26 13.90 -3.69 -5.83
C ILE A 26 12.83 -3.16 -6.78
N VAL A 27 12.14 -2.12 -6.32
CA VAL A 27 11.11 -1.40 -7.07
C VAL A 27 11.47 0.09 -7.13
N PHE A 28 10.83 0.84 -8.04
CA PHE A 28 10.95 2.29 -8.06
C PHE A 28 9.61 2.95 -7.79
N ASN A 29 9.63 4.10 -7.12
CA ASN A 29 8.43 4.91 -6.87
C ASN A 29 8.60 6.29 -7.52
N THR A 30 7.59 6.72 -8.28
CA THR A 30 7.59 7.98 -9.04
C THR A 30 6.96 9.16 -8.30
N ALA A 31 6.55 9.00 -7.05
CA ALA A 31 6.08 10.10 -6.23
C ALA A 31 7.20 11.13 -5.99
N ILE A 32 6.87 12.41 -6.12
CA ILE A 32 7.84 13.51 -5.92
C ILE A 32 7.95 13.93 -4.45
N THR A 33 7.02 13.49 -3.61
CA THR A 33 6.92 13.79 -2.16
C THR A 33 6.27 12.62 -1.44
N GLY A 34 6.20 12.67 -0.11
CA GLY A 34 5.52 11.64 0.69
C GLY A 34 6.37 10.40 0.92
N TYR A 35 7.68 10.55 0.98
CA TYR A 35 8.59 9.43 1.21
C TYR A 35 8.40 8.79 2.61
N GLN A 36 7.92 9.54 3.61
CA GLN A 36 7.62 9.00 4.93
C GLN A 36 6.43 8.05 4.87
N GLU A 37 5.37 8.43 4.16
CA GLU A 37 4.20 7.60 3.91
C GLU A 37 4.59 6.33 3.13
N VAL A 38 5.41 6.47 2.09
CA VAL A 38 5.95 5.32 1.32
C VAL A 38 6.73 4.37 2.23
N LEU A 39 7.62 4.88 3.07
CA LEU A 39 8.44 4.07 3.98
C LEU A 39 7.60 3.32 5.01
N THR A 40 6.53 3.94 5.50
CA THR A 40 5.69 3.41 6.58
C THR A 40 4.45 2.66 6.08
N ASP A 41 4.26 2.54 4.75
CA ASP A 41 3.26 1.68 4.15
C ASP A 41 3.67 0.20 4.27
N PRO A 42 2.89 -0.63 5.00
CA PRO A 42 3.22 -2.06 5.16
C PRO A 42 3.27 -2.83 3.84
N SER A 43 2.64 -2.34 2.77
CA SER A 43 2.67 -2.96 1.44
C SER A 43 4.07 -3.06 0.83
N TYR A 44 5.05 -2.25 1.32
CA TYR A 44 6.46 -2.36 0.92
C TYR A 44 7.25 -3.42 1.67
N ARG A 45 6.63 -4.24 2.52
CA ARG A 45 7.34 -5.33 3.21
C ARG A 45 8.00 -6.29 2.20
N GLY A 46 9.31 -6.52 2.37
CA GLY A 46 10.11 -7.35 1.46
C GLY A 46 10.60 -6.63 0.20
N GLN A 47 10.40 -5.31 0.08
CA GLN A 47 10.86 -4.52 -1.07
C GLN A 47 11.92 -3.49 -0.68
N ILE A 48 12.87 -3.27 -1.60
CA ILE A 48 13.81 -2.13 -1.58
C ILE A 48 13.22 -1.06 -2.48
N VAL A 49 12.92 0.12 -1.92
CA VAL A 49 12.27 1.20 -2.65
C VAL A 49 13.29 2.19 -3.18
N THR A 50 13.26 2.43 -4.49
CA THR A 50 14.05 3.47 -5.16
C THR A 50 13.16 4.67 -5.46
N MET A 51 13.43 5.83 -4.85
CA MET A 51 12.74 7.07 -5.21
C MET A 51 13.32 7.66 -6.50
N THR A 52 12.43 8.02 -7.44
CA THR A 52 12.86 8.64 -8.69
C THR A 52 13.04 10.17 -8.58
N ALA A 53 12.42 10.79 -7.58
CA ALA A 53 12.65 12.20 -7.26
C ALA A 53 14.13 12.41 -6.91
N PRO A 54 14.76 13.45 -7.46
CA PRO A 54 16.22 13.61 -7.36
C PRO A 54 16.69 13.93 -5.95
N GLU A 55 15.92 14.64 -5.16
CA GLU A 55 16.25 15.01 -3.76
C GLU A 55 15.18 14.51 -2.82
N ILE A 56 15.59 13.79 -1.78
CA ILE A 56 14.72 13.18 -0.76
C ILE A 56 15.27 13.53 0.62
N GLY A 57 14.38 13.75 1.60
CA GLY A 57 14.75 14.04 2.98
C GLY A 57 14.54 15.49 3.41
N ASN A 58 14.36 16.41 2.46
CA ASN A 58 14.19 17.85 2.72
C ASN A 58 12.98 18.20 3.59
N VAL A 59 11.90 17.42 3.55
CA VAL A 59 10.70 17.62 4.37
C VAL A 59 10.92 17.13 5.82
N GLY A 60 11.92 16.27 6.05
CA GLY A 60 12.10 15.58 7.33
C GLY A 60 11.05 14.51 7.56
N ILE A 61 10.81 14.21 8.83
CA ILE A 61 9.74 13.32 9.30
C ILE A 61 8.88 14.04 10.33
N ASN A 62 7.64 13.58 10.50
CA ASN A 62 6.70 14.11 11.50
C ASN A 62 5.75 13.00 11.98
N PRO A 63 5.13 13.14 13.17
CA PRO A 63 4.29 12.09 13.75
C PRO A 63 2.97 11.84 13.01
N VAL A 64 2.50 12.78 12.17
CA VAL A 64 1.19 12.69 11.51
C VAL A 64 1.23 11.86 10.24
N ASP A 65 2.31 11.92 9.48
CA ASP A 65 2.44 11.31 8.15
C ASP A 65 2.88 9.82 8.20
N PHE A 66 2.84 9.18 9.37
CA PHE A 66 3.03 7.74 9.48
C PHE A 66 1.78 6.99 9.03
N GLU A 67 1.93 6.08 8.08
CA GLU A 67 0.86 5.19 7.62
C GLU A 67 0.74 3.91 8.47
N SER A 68 1.76 3.63 9.32
CA SER A 68 1.76 2.56 10.32
C SER A 68 2.76 2.85 11.44
N ALA A 69 3.05 1.90 12.30
CA ALA A 69 3.91 2.12 13.47
C ALA A 69 5.40 2.33 13.14
N ARG A 70 5.87 1.90 11.94
CA ARG A 70 7.30 1.90 11.58
C ARG A 70 7.51 1.83 10.07
N PRO A 71 8.72 2.08 9.56
CA PRO A 71 9.12 1.69 8.20
C PRO A 71 9.06 0.17 8.00
N TRP A 72 8.61 -0.24 6.81
CA TRP A 72 8.46 -1.65 6.45
C TRP A 72 9.32 -2.08 5.26
N CYS A 73 9.82 -1.13 4.46
CA CYS A 73 10.68 -1.47 3.35
C CYS A 73 11.98 -2.15 3.84
N ALA A 74 12.52 -3.04 3.02
CA ALA A 74 13.76 -3.75 3.30
C ALA A 74 15.00 -2.87 3.09
N GLY A 75 14.86 -1.76 2.37
CA GLY A 75 15.91 -0.79 2.12
C GLY A 75 15.40 0.39 1.30
N PHE A 76 16.19 1.47 1.27
CA PHE A 76 15.78 2.71 0.63
C PHE A 76 16.90 3.29 -0.24
N VAL A 77 16.60 3.60 -1.49
CA VAL A 77 17.57 4.08 -2.48
C VAL A 77 17.15 5.45 -2.98
N VAL A 78 18.06 6.43 -2.86
CA VAL A 78 17.83 7.80 -3.32
C VAL A 78 19.02 8.30 -4.15
N ARG A 79 18.76 9.24 -5.03
CA ARG A 79 19.83 9.92 -5.78
C ARG A 79 20.60 10.84 -4.84
N GLU A 80 19.89 11.70 -4.14
CA GLU A 80 20.47 12.64 -3.20
C GLU A 80 19.64 12.69 -1.92
N LEU A 81 20.32 12.50 -0.79
CA LEU A 81 19.73 12.72 0.53
C LEU A 81 19.98 14.18 0.90
N SER A 82 18.90 14.93 1.13
CA SER A 82 19.00 16.33 1.55
C SER A 82 19.78 16.46 2.86
N PRO A 83 20.83 17.28 2.89
CA PRO A 83 21.61 17.52 4.10
C PRO A 83 20.84 18.39 5.12
N VAL A 84 19.79 19.05 4.68
CA VAL A 84 19.01 20.00 5.49
C VAL A 84 17.55 19.60 5.51
N VAL A 85 16.98 19.52 6.71
CA VAL A 85 15.55 19.40 6.92
C VAL A 85 14.94 20.80 7.01
N SER A 86 14.01 21.11 6.12
CA SER A 86 13.38 22.43 6.02
C SER A 86 11.88 22.33 5.85
N ASN A 87 11.19 21.99 6.94
CA ASN A 87 9.73 21.98 7.01
C ASN A 87 9.27 22.28 8.42
N TRP A 88 8.26 23.13 8.56
CA TRP A 88 7.71 23.53 9.85
C TRP A 88 7.10 22.37 10.67
N ARG A 89 6.74 21.26 10.03
CA ARG A 89 6.21 20.05 10.68
C ARG A 89 7.28 19.05 11.09
N ALA A 90 8.52 19.26 10.65
CA ALA A 90 9.58 18.29 10.87
C ALA A 90 9.92 18.16 12.36
N SER A 91 10.00 16.91 12.83
CA SER A 91 10.44 16.52 14.17
C SER A 91 11.77 15.74 14.18
N GLY A 92 12.29 15.39 13.00
CA GLY A 92 13.52 14.66 12.82
C GLY A 92 13.88 14.49 11.34
N SER A 93 14.98 13.80 11.07
CA SER A 93 15.48 13.53 9.73
C SER A 93 15.10 12.14 9.24
N LEU A 94 15.11 11.95 7.93
CA LEU A 94 14.96 10.64 7.30
C LEU A 94 16.05 9.66 7.73
N HIS A 95 17.30 10.14 7.89
CA HIS A 95 18.42 9.32 8.37
C HIS A 95 18.12 8.73 9.76
N GLU A 96 17.68 9.57 10.70
CA GLU A 96 17.35 9.15 12.07
C GLU A 96 16.20 8.15 12.10
N LEU A 97 15.15 8.35 11.30
CA LEU A 97 14.04 7.41 11.20
C LEU A 97 14.52 6.02 10.77
N LEU A 98 15.29 5.95 9.68
CA LEU A 98 15.78 4.69 9.15
C LEU A 98 16.77 4.01 10.11
N ALA A 99 17.66 4.80 10.74
CA ALA A 99 18.62 4.30 11.75
C ALA A 99 17.89 3.68 12.95
N ALA A 100 16.90 4.38 13.50
CA ALA A 100 16.12 3.91 14.65
C ALA A 100 15.37 2.61 14.39
N HIS A 101 15.05 2.31 13.14
CA HIS A 101 14.30 1.11 12.73
C HIS A 101 15.15 0.06 12.00
N GLY A 102 16.47 0.21 11.95
CA GLY A 102 17.36 -0.78 11.34
C GLY A 102 17.21 -0.90 9.81
N VAL A 103 16.73 0.14 9.13
CA VAL A 103 16.56 0.13 7.68
C VAL A 103 17.78 0.75 7.00
N ALA A 104 18.40 0.00 6.09
CA ALA A 104 19.55 0.47 5.31
C ALA A 104 19.11 1.42 4.19
N GLY A 105 19.76 2.57 4.08
CA GLY A 105 19.63 3.52 2.97
C GLY A 105 20.93 3.66 2.19
N ILE A 106 20.80 3.98 0.89
CA ILE A 106 21.95 4.31 0.03
C ILE A 106 21.62 5.56 -0.82
N THR A 107 22.54 6.52 -0.82
CA THR A 107 22.46 7.77 -1.60
C THR A 107 23.64 7.89 -2.57
N GLY A 108 23.61 8.83 -3.52
CA GLY A 108 24.62 8.99 -4.55
C GLY A 108 24.48 7.99 -5.71
N ILE A 109 23.32 7.34 -5.82
CA ILE A 109 23.04 6.35 -6.87
C ILE A 109 22.38 7.02 -8.07
N ASP A 110 22.73 6.59 -9.28
CA ASP A 110 21.95 6.91 -10.48
C ASP A 110 20.59 6.16 -10.46
N THR A 111 19.61 6.75 -9.77
CA THR A 111 18.26 6.18 -9.63
C THR A 111 17.53 6.09 -10.97
N ARG A 112 17.90 6.94 -11.97
CA ARG A 112 17.37 6.81 -13.32
C ARG A 112 17.88 5.55 -14.02
N ALA A 113 19.16 5.21 -13.87
CA ALA A 113 19.71 3.97 -14.40
C ALA A 113 19.06 2.73 -13.73
N VAL A 114 18.87 2.76 -12.41
CA VAL A 114 18.15 1.71 -11.65
C VAL A 114 16.73 1.57 -12.21
N THR A 115 15.98 2.65 -12.32
CA THR A 115 14.59 2.64 -12.82
C THR A 115 14.50 2.10 -14.25
N ARG A 116 15.39 2.54 -15.13
CA ARG A 116 15.42 2.02 -16.52
C ARG A 116 15.69 0.53 -16.56
N ARG A 117 16.58 0.04 -15.69
CA ARG A 117 16.90 -1.38 -15.62
C ARG A 117 15.69 -2.20 -15.17
N ILE A 118 15.01 -1.79 -14.10
CA ILE A 118 13.79 -2.44 -13.61
C ILE A 118 12.71 -2.44 -14.70
N ARG A 119 12.50 -1.33 -15.40
CA ARG A 119 11.52 -1.27 -16.50
C ARG A 119 11.83 -2.25 -17.65
N LEU A 120 13.10 -2.40 -18.00
CA LEU A 120 13.53 -3.25 -19.12
C LEU A 120 13.55 -4.74 -18.72
N SER A 121 14.08 -5.06 -17.54
CA SER A 121 14.34 -6.43 -17.12
C SER A 121 13.28 -7.01 -16.15
N GLY A 122 12.39 -6.17 -15.61
CA GLY A 122 11.46 -6.51 -14.55
C GLY A 122 12.01 -6.19 -13.16
N ALA A 123 11.15 -6.28 -12.15
CA ALA A 123 11.57 -6.21 -10.75
C ALA A 123 12.55 -7.35 -10.46
N GLN A 124 13.56 -7.06 -9.66
CA GLN A 124 14.68 -7.97 -9.38
C GLN A 124 14.96 -8.01 -7.88
N ARG A 125 15.54 -9.11 -7.43
CA ARG A 125 16.07 -9.20 -6.08
C ARG A 125 17.37 -8.39 -5.98
N ALA A 126 17.50 -7.66 -4.90
CA ALA A 126 18.66 -6.81 -4.64
C ALA A 126 19.07 -6.85 -3.18
N VAL A 127 20.28 -6.39 -2.92
CA VAL A 127 20.86 -6.26 -1.58
C VAL A 127 21.55 -4.89 -1.48
N ILE A 128 21.30 -4.17 -0.38
CA ILE A 128 22.11 -3.01 0.04
C ILE A 128 23.11 -3.51 1.07
N THR A 129 24.40 -3.28 0.87
CA THR A 129 25.46 -3.72 1.76
C THR A 129 26.57 -2.69 1.90
N ARG A 130 27.19 -2.60 3.06
CA ARG A 130 28.39 -1.80 3.30
C ARG A 130 29.71 -2.57 3.02
N LYS A 131 29.62 -3.88 2.73
CA LYS A 131 30.79 -4.67 2.31
C LYS A 131 31.15 -4.36 0.88
N VAL A 132 31.92 -3.28 0.68
CA VAL A 132 32.27 -2.77 -0.65
C VAL A 132 33.28 -3.65 -1.38
N ASP A 133 34.02 -4.49 -0.67
CA ASP A 133 35.09 -5.36 -1.19
C ASP A 133 34.57 -6.70 -1.71
N ASP A 134 33.28 -7.03 -1.47
CA ASP A 134 32.66 -8.28 -1.88
C ASP A 134 31.41 -8.08 -2.75
N PRO A 135 31.54 -7.52 -3.94
CA PRO A 135 30.40 -7.36 -4.85
C PRO A 135 29.85 -8.69 -5.35
N ALA A 136 30.70 -9.71 -5.52
CA ALA A 136 30.28 -11.04 -5.95
C ALA A 136 29.41 -11.73 -4.89
N GLY A 137 29.81 -11.66 -3.62
CA GLY A 137 29.00 -12.17 -2.51
C GLY A 137 27.68 -11.40 -2.33
N ALA A 138 27.68 -10.08 -2.57
CA ALA A 138 26.45 -9.29 -2.55
C ALA A 138 25.46 -9.77 -3.66
N VAL A 139 25.95 -10.01 -4.88
CA VAL A 139 25.15 -10.55 -5.99
C VAL A 139 24.65 -11.96 -5.66
N ALA A 140 25.50 -12.82 -5.09
CA ALA A 140 25.09 -14.16 -4.67
C ALA A 140 23.96 -14.12 -3.61
N ARG A 141 24.07 -13.21 -2.61
CA ARG A 141 22.99 -12.98 -1.63
C ARG A 141 21.70 -12.49 -2.28
N ALA A 142 21.77 -11.59 -3.25
CA ALA A 142 20.59 -11.14 -4.00
C ALA A 142 19.92 -12.30 -4.75
N ARG A 143 20.69 -13.17 -5.41
CA ARG A 143 20.17 -14.35 -6.11
C ARG A 143 19.54 -15.38 -5.19
N ASN A 144 20.05 -15.53 -3.98
CA ASN A 144 19.57 -16.48 -2.99
C ASN A 144 18.41 -15.91 -2.14
N HIS A 145 18.09 -14.63 -2.24
CA HIS A 145 16.96 -14.04 -1.53
C HIS A 145 15.65 -14.62 -2.10
N PRO A 146 14.68 -15.02 -1.26
CA PRO A 146 13.41 -15.56 -1.76
C PRO A 146 12.62 -14.51 -2.57
N SER A 147 11.92 -14.98 -3.62
CA SER A 147 10.96 -14.15 -4.37
C SER A 147 9.80 -13.71 -3.48
N LEU A 148 9.09 -12.65 -3.88
CA LEU A 148 7.82 -12.27 -3.25
C LEU A 148 6.67 -13.22 -3.62
N GLU A 149 6.78 -13.90 -4.78
CA GLU A 149 5.77 -14.86 -5.23
C GLU A 149 5.69 -16.06 -4.27
N GLY A 150 4.48 -16.46 -3.93
CA GLY A 150 4.20 -17.57 -3.03
C GLY A 150 4.45 -17.26 -1.55
N ARG A 151 4.79 -16.00 -1.17
CA ARG A 151 5.04 -15.62 0.22
C ARG A 151 3.85 -14.93 0.85
N ASP A 152 3.43 -15.43 1.99
CA ASP A 152 2.48 -14.76 2.89
C ASP A 152 3.23 -13.74 3.77
N LEU A 153 3.32 -12.51 3.27
CA LEU A 153 3.90 -11.39 4.03
C LEU A 153 2.87 -10.67 4.91
N VAL A 154 1.60 -10.97 4.74
CA VAL A 154 0.52 -10.40 5.55
C VAL A 154 0.69 -10.75 7.02
N ARG A 155 1.13 -11.97 7.33
CA ARG A 155 1.40 -12.42 8.71
C ARG A 155 2.46 -11.60 9.44
N GLU A 156 3.34 -10.93 8.69
CA GLU A 156 4.42 -10.12 9.27
C GLU A 156 3.95 -8.69 9.62
N VAL A 157 2.82 -8.23 9.04
CA VAL A 157 2.36 -6.83 9.13
C VAL A 157 1.00 -6.68 9.82
N THR A 158 0.18 -7.73 9.86
CA THR A 158 -1.15 -7.70 10.46
C THR A 158 -1.10 -7.44 11.98
N THR A 159 -2.16 -6.84 12.51
CA THR A 159 -2.30 -6.66 13.96
C THR A 159 -2.39 -8.01 14.69
N ALA A 160 -1.87 -8.05 15.92
CA ALA A 160 -1.98 -9.23 16.78
C ALA A 160 -3.35 -9.35 17.48
N ALA A 161 -4.09 -8.25 17.61
CA ALA A 161 -5.38 -8.21 18.33
C ALA A 161 -6.35 -7.22 17.66
N THR A 162 -7.63 -7.46 17.85
CA THR A 162 -8.70 -6.54 17.43
C THR A 162 -8.61 -5.22 18.18
N TYR A 163 -8.81 -4.11 17.46
CA TYR A 163 -8.84 -2.77 18.05
C TYR A 163 -9.83 -1.84 17.33
N GLY A 164 -10.23 -0.77 17.99
CA GLY A 164 -11.05 0.31 17.42
C GLY A 164 -10.18 1.45 16.89
N TRP A 165 -10.69 2.20 15.90
CA TRP A 165 -10.02 3.38 15.36
C TRP A 165 -10.96 4.60 15.39
N ASP A 166 -10.48 5.71 15.99
CA ASP A 166 -11.28 6.94 16.18
C ASP A 166 -10.65 8.21 15.58
N GLU A 167 -9.40 8.12 15.08
CA GLU A 167 -8.69 9.30 14.54
C GLU A 167 -9.20 9.62 13.11
N PRO A 168 -9.71 10.84 12.87
CA PRO A 168 -10.10 11.29 11.53
C PRO A 168 -8.89 11.75 10.70
N VAL A 169 -9.13 12.11 9.44
CA VAL A 169 -8.13 12.76 8.59
C VAL A 169 -7.66 14.06 9.22
N TRP A 170 -6.35 14.23 9.27
CA TRP A 170 -5.75 15.48 9.69
C TRP A 170 -5.87 16.53 8.57
N GLU A 171 -6.48 17.67 8.89
CA GLU A 171 -6.73 18.74 7.91
C GLU A 171 -5.72 19.89 8.00
N GLY A 172 -4.65 19.73 8.76
CA GLY A 172 -3.66 20.78 8.98
C GLY A 172 -4.09 21.81 10.04
N PRO A 173 -3.22 22.80 10.31
CA PRO A 173 -3.57 23.92 11.16
C PRO A 173 -4.64 24.75 10.47
N ARG A 174 -5.74 24.99 11.18
CA ARG A 174 -6.81 25.86 10.72
C ARG A 174 -6.63 27.28 11.24
N ALA A 175 -6.95 28.27 10.43
CA ALA A 175 -7.13 29.61 10.92
C ALA A 175 -8.24 29.61 11.99
N PRO A 176 -8.10 30.38 13.10
CA PRO A 176 -9.12 30.45 14.16
C PRO A 176 -10.54 30.80 13.65
N SER A 177 -10.62 31.48 12.50
CA SER A 177 -11.88 31.86 11.84
C SER A 177 -12.66 30.67 11.25
N ARG A 178 -12.05 29.49 11.09
CA ARG A 178 -12.70 28.30 10.50
C ARG A 178 -13.34 27.35 11.52
N GLY A 179 -13.20 27.65 12.81
CA GLY A 179 -13.75 26.80 13.88
C GLY A 179 -13.07 25.42 13.99
N PRO A 180 -13.53 24.57 14.92
CA PRO A 180 -13.02 23.21 15.05
C PRO A 180 -13.35 22.34 13.84
N VAL A 181 -12.55 21.27 13.62
CA VAL A 181 -12.87 20.26 12.62
C VAL A 181 -14.14 19.53 13.04
N GLU A 182 -15.19 19.62 12.23
CA GLU A 182 -16.37 18.79 12.43
C GLU A 182 -16.06 17.35 12.05
N VAL A 183 -15.95 16.47 13.03
CA VAL A 183 -15.84 15.04 12.81
C VAL A 183 -17.25 14.48 12.63
N PRO A 184 -17.59 13.85 11.49
CA PRO A 184 -18.92 13.33 11.25
C PRO A 184 -19.37 12.36 12.36
N ALA A 185 -20.67 12.42 12.69
CA ALA A 185 -21.27 11.47 13.62
C ALA A 185 -21.12 10.03 13.09
N LEU A 186 -20.92 9.08 13.99
CA LEU A 186 -20.80 7.66 13.66
C LEU A 186 -22.16 7.12 13.22
N ARG A 187 -22.24 6.64 11.97
CA ARG A 187 -23.48 6.13 11.35
C ARG A 187 -23.42 4.66 10.97
N HIS A 188 -22.21 4.14 10.69
CA HIS A 188 -21.99 2.80 10.18
C HIS A 188 -20.97 2.05 11.03
N ASN A 189 -21.22 0.78 11.34
CA ASN A 189 -20.25 -0.11 11.95
C ASN A 189 -19.51 -0.87 10.83
N VAL A 190 -18.22 -0.66 10.71
CA VAL A 190 -17.37 -1.29 9.69
C VAL A 190 -16.34 -2.17 10.38
N VAL A 191 -16.22 -3.42 9.93
CA VAL A 191 -15.10 -4.28 10.30
C VAL A 191 -14.09 -4.25 9.17
N ALA A 192 -12.84 -3.90 9.50
CA ALA A 192 -11.73 -3.84 8.56
C ALA A 192 -10.73 -4.97 8.83
N TYR A 193 -10.49 -5.82 7.83
CA TYR A 193 -9.40 -6.79 7.90
C TYR A 193 -8.06 -6.08 7.71
N ASP A 194 -7.13 -6.32 8.62
CA ASP A 194 -5.79 -5.79 8.57
C ASP A 194 -4.84 -6.74 7.83
N TYR A 195 -4.68 -6.51 6.54
CA TYR A 195 -3.65 -7.19 5.74
C TYR A 195 -2.34 -6.40 5.67
N GLY A 196 -2.23 -5.32 6.42
CA GLY A 196 -1.20 -4.29 6.39
C GLY A 196 -1.84 -2.92 6.15
N ILE A 197 -2.90 -2.60 6.91
CA ILE A 197 -3.76 -1.44 6.70
C ILE A 197 -3.01 -0.13 6.96
N LYS A 198 -3.12 0.80 6.03
CA LYS A 198 -2.62 2.17 6.18
C LYS A 198 -3.54 2.99 7.08
N ARG A 199 -2.95 3.82 7.94
CA ARG A 199 -3.69 4.78 8.77
C ARG A 199 -4.55 5.74 7.95
N GLY A 200 -4.08 6.13 6.76
CA GLY A 200 -4.85 6.95 5.82
C GLY A 200 -6.21 6.36 5.49
N ILE A 201 -6.30 5.04 5.28
CA ILE A 201 -7.56 4.32 5.04
C ILE A 201 -8.48 4.40 6.28
N LEU A 202 -7.95 4.12 7.46
CA LEU A 202 -8.71 4.16 8.71
C LEU A 202 -9.24 5.57 9.00
N ARG A 203 -8.40 6.58 8.79
CA ARG A 203 -8.77 8.00 8.92
C ARG A 203 -9.87 8.39 7.96
N ARG A 204 -9.83 7.92 6.69
CA ARG A 204 -10.89 8.17 5.70
C ARG A 204 -12.20 7.52 6.09
N LEU A 205 -12.19 6.24 6.47
CA LEU A 205 -13.38 5.56 6.98
C LEU A 205 -14.01 6.31 8.17
N ARG A 206 -13.18 6.74 9.14
CA ARG A 206 -13.64 7.53 10.29
C ARG A 206 -14.24 8.87 9.88
N SER A 207 -13.60 9.56 8.93
CA SER A 207 -14.08 10.86 8.40
C SER A 207 -15.34 10.73 7.55
N SER A 208 -15.64 9.54 6.99
CA SER A 208 -16.92 9.24 6.32
C SER A 208 -18.02 8.78 7.29
N GLY A 209 -17.80 8.84 8.61
CA GLY A 209 -18.80 8.51 9.63
C GLY A 209 -18.85 7.01 9.98
N CYS A 210 -17.78 6.26 9.74
CA CYS A 210 -17.69 4.85 10.13
C CYS A 210 -17.08 4.71 11.54
N ARG A 211 -17.69 3.86 12.37
CA ARG A 211 -17.07 3.25 13.53
C ARG A 211 -16.27 2.05 13.04
N VAL A 212 -14.95 2.12 13.14
CA VAL A 212 -14.08 1.09 12.58
C VAL A 212 -13.59 0.15 13.67
N THR A 213 -13.81 -1.14 13.46
CA THR A 213 -13.19 -2.23 14.22
C THR A 213 -12.21 -2.94 13.31
N VAL A 214 -10.94 -2.89 13.64
CA VAL A 214 -9.88 -3.56 12.88
C VAL A 214 -9.64 -4.95 13.46
N VAL A 215 -9.61 -5.96 12.60
CA VAL A 215 -9.40 -7.36 12.99
C VAL A 215 -8.15 -7.93 12.31
N PRO A 216 -7.46 -8.90 12.96
CA PRO A 216 -6.34 -9.60 12.33
C PRO A 216 -6.71 -10.24 10.99
N ALA A 217 -5.75 -10.35 10.08
CA ALA A 217 -5.93 -10.92 8.75
C ALA A 217 -6.55 -12.32 8.73
N ALA A 218 -6.21 -13.15 9.72
CA ALA A 218 -6.67 -14.54 9.81
C ALA A 218 -7.99 -14.70 10.58
N THR A 219 -8.68 -13.61 10.94
CA THR A 219 -9.97 -13.68 11.63
C THR A 219 -11.01 -14.38 10.75
N PRO A 220 -11.66 -15.48 11.22
CA PRO A 220 -12.67 -16.18 10.46
C PRO A 220 -13.89 -15.30 10.15
N ALA A 221 -14.46 -15.46 8.96
CA ALA A 221 -15.65 -14.69 8.57
C ALA A 221 -16.80 -14.78 9.56
N ARG A 222 -17.04 -15.96 10.19
CA ARG A 222 -18.07 -16.17 11.20
C ARG A 222 -17.93 -15.21 12.41
N GLU A 223 -16.69 -14.90 12.83
CA GLU A 223 -16.44 -13.99 13.94
C GLU A 223 -16.74 -12.54 13.53
N VAL A 224 -16.37 -12.15 12.31
CA VAL A 224 -16.71 -10.85 11.75
C VAL A 224 -18.23 -10.69 11.59
N LEU A 225 -18.92 -11.71 11.08
CA LEU A 225 -20.37 -11.70 10.92
C LEU A 225 -21.12 -11.65 12.28
N ALA A 226 -20.54 -12.24 13.32
CA ALA A 226 -21.10 -12.19 14.68
C ALA A 226 -21.11 -10.76 15.27
N ILE A 227 -20.21 -9.88 14.83
CA ILE A 227 -20.20 -8.45 15.21
C ILE A 227 -21.38 -7.69 14.57
N LYS A 228 -22.05 -8.28 13.56
CA LYS A 228 -23.13 -7.67 12.78
C LYS A 228 -22.76 -6.32 12.19
N PRO A 229 -21.68 -6.24 11.38
CA PRO A 229 -21.27 -4.98 10.75
C PRO A 229 -22.27 -4.55 9.68
N ASP A 230 -22.31 -3.26 9.41
CA ASP A 230 -23.03 -2.69 8.25
C ASP A 230 -22.28 -2.96 6.95
N GLY A 231 -20.94 -3.00 7.00
CA GLY A 231 -20.06 -3.30 5.89
C GLY A 231 -18.72 -3.87 6.33
N VAL A 232 -18.02 -4.52 5.41
CA VAL A 232 -16.69 -5.10 5.63
C VAL A 232 -15.69 -4.45 4.68
N PHE A 233 -14.54 -4.08 5.22
CA PHE A 233 -13.45 -3.49 4.48
C PHE A 233 -12.26 -4.46 4.38
N LEU A 234 -11.72 -4.66 3.18
CA LEU A 234 -10.54 -5.48 2.92
C LEU A 234 -9.38 -4.56 2.57
N SER A 235 -8.35 -4.51 3.42
CA SER A 235 -7.31 -3.51 3.32
C SER A 235 -6.26 -3.82 2.25
N ASN A 236 -5.37 -2.85 2.03
CA ASN A 236 -4.09 -3.03 1.36
C ASN A 236 -3.16 -3.97 2.16
N GLY A 237 -2.07 -4.40 1.54
CA GLY A 237 -1.05 -5.22 2.19
C GLY A 237 0.02 -5.71 1.21
N PRO A 238 1.09 -6.35 1.73
CA PRO A 238 2.22 -6.83 0.95
C PRO A 238 2.02 -8.24 0.41
N GLY A 239 2.86 -8.60 -0.56
CA GLY A 239 3.08 -9.97 -0.98
C GLY A 239 2.15 -10.45 -2.08
N ASP A 240 2.08 -11.79 -2.19
CA ASP A 240 1.30 -12.49 -3.22
C ASP A 240 -0.10 -12.79 -2.69
N PRO A 241 -1.18 -12.29 -3.33
CA PRO A 241 -2.55 -12.57 -2.91
C PRO A 241 -2.89 -14.06 -2.92
N ALA A 242 -2.26 -14.88 -3.76
CA ALA A 242 -2.48 -16.31 -3.82
C ALA A 242 -1.92 -17.05 -2.58
N ALA A 243 -0.97 -16.45 -1.86
CA ALA A 243 -0.40 -17.02 -0.65
C ALA A 243 -1.28 -16.86 0.60
N VAL A 244 -2.31 -15.99 0.54
CA VAL A 244 -3.19 -15.68 1.68
C VAL A 244 -4.57 -16.36 1.57
N GLY A 245 -4.58 -17.66 1.33
CA GLY A 245 -5.80 -18.46 1.11
C GLY A 245 -6.88 -18.28 2.17
N TYR A 246 -6.49 -18.12 3.44
CA TYR A 246 -7.42 -17.85 4.55
C TYR A 246 -8.21 -16.55 4.37
N ALA A 247 -7.58 -15.50 3.80
CA ALA A 247 -8.26 -14.24 3.54
C ALA A 247 -9.20 -14.37 2.33
N VAL A 248 -8.84 -15.15 1.33
CA VAL A 248 -9.70 -15.47 0.17
C VAL A 248 -10.96 -16.23 0.62
N GLU A 249 -10.82 -17.20 1.51
CA GLU A 249 -11.96 -17.94 2.06
C GLU A 249 -12.89 -17.04 2.88
N ALA A 250 -12.32 -16.23 3.79
CA ALA A 250 -13.10 -15.28 4.58
C ALA A 250 -13.85 -14.28 3.69
N ALA A 251 -13.19 -13.73 2.65
CA ALA A 251 -13.82 -12.82 1.70
C ALA A 251 -14.98 -13.49 0.95
N ARG A 252 -14.84 -14.76 0.56
CA ARG A 252 -15.89 -15.54 -0.12
C ARG A 252 -17.14 -15.71 0.77
N GLU A 253 -16.95 -16.07 2.04
CA GLU A 253 -18.03 -16.22 3.01
C GLU A 253 -18.75 -14.89 3.28
N ILE A 254 -18.00 -13.78 3.41
CA ILE A 254 -18.55 -12.44 3.61
C ILE A 254 -19.36 -11.98 2.39
N CYS A 255 -18.87 -12.21 1.17
CA CYS A 255 -19.63 -11.93 -0.05
C CYS A 255 -20.95 -12.75 -0.10
N ALA A 256 -20.90 -14.03 0.31
CA ALA A 256 -22.09 -14.88 0.37
C ALA A 256 -23.13 -14.37 1.39
N ALA A 257 -22.71 -13.68 2.45
CA ALA A 257 -23.60 -13.01 3.42
C ALA A 257 -24.26 -11.72 2.87
N LYS A 258 -23.96 -11.33 1.63
CA LYS A 258 -24.51 -10.15 0.93
C LYS A 258 -24.31 -8.84 1.71
N LEU A 259 -23.20 -8.74 2.43
CA LEU A 259 -22.77 -7.49 3.06
C LEU A 259 -22.14 -6.55 2.04
N PRO A 260 -22.26 -5.22 2.22
CA PRO A 260 -21.42 -4.27 1.51
C PRO A 260 -19.93 -4.56 1.78
N VAL A 261 -19.14 -4.71 0.71
CA VAL A 261 -17.70 -4.95 0.80
C VAL A 261 -16.96 -3.96 -0.08
N PHE A 262 -15.95 -3.34 0.50
CA PHE A 262 -15.00 -2.51 -0.23
C PHE A 262 -13.58 -3.05 -0.04
N GLY A 263 -12.87 -3.31 -1.14
CA GLY A 263 -11.49 -3.79 -1.14
C GLY A 263 -10.52 -2.81 -1.79
N ILE A 264 -9.35 -2.59 -1.17
CA ILE A 264 -8.28 -1.73 -1.69
C ILE A 264 -7.00 -2.55 -1.88
N CYS A 265 -6.36 -2.42 -3.04
CA CYS A 265 -5.06 -2.99 -3.38
C CYS A 265 -5.02 -4.51 -3.16
N LEU A 266 -4.38 -5.03 -2.12
CA LEU A 266 -4.42 -6.46 -1.79
C LEU A 266 -5.86 -6.95 -1.56
N GLY A 267 -6.71 -6.15 -0.91
CA GLY A 267 -8.14 -6.46 -0.73
C GLY A 267 -8.91 -6.59 -2.06
N HIS A 268 -8.56 -5.81 -3.07
CA HIS A 268 -9.07 -5.96 -4.42
C HIS A 268 -8.63 -7.31 -5.04
N GLN A 269 -7.37 -7.67 -4.89
CA GLN A 269 -6.82 -8.93 -5.41
C GLN A 269 -7.42 -10.15 -4.70
N ILE A 270 -7.60 -10.08 -3.38
CA ILE A 270 -8.28 -11.11 -2.58
C ILE A 270 -9.73 -11.28 -3.05
N LEU A 271 -10.47 -10.19 -3.29
CA LEU A 271 -11.83 -10.24 -3.86
C LEU A 271 -11.83 -10.88 -5.25
N GLY A 272 -10.86 -10.57 -6.10
CA GLY A 272 -10.72 -11.21 -7.40
C GLY A 272 -10.63 -12.73 -7.29
N LEU A 273 -9.77 -13.22 -6.38
CA LEU A 273 -9.61 -14.66 -6.10
C LEU A 273 -10.86 -15.26 -5.45
N ALA A 274 -11.51 -14.54 -4.51
CA ALA A 274 -12.74 -15.00 -3.84
C ALA A 274 -13.91 -15.18 -4.81
N LEU A 275 -13.99 -14.36 -5.86
CA LEU A 275 -14.97 -14.47 -6.94
C LEU A 275 -14.61 -15.52 -8.00
N GLY A 276 -13.49 -16.21 -7.82
CA GLY A 276 -13.03 -17.30 -8.69
C GLY A 276 -12.12 -16.87 -9.84
N GLY A 277 -11.61 -15.64 -9.80
CA GLY A 277 -10.66 -15.10 -10.73
C GLY A 277 -9.23 -15.54 -10.46
N LYS A 278 -8.30 -15.00 -11.25
CA LYS A 278 -6.85 -15.21 -11.15
C LYS A 278 -6.14 -13.89 -10.94
N THR A 279 -4.96 -13.97 -10.35
CA THR A 279 -4.01 -12.85 -10.26
C THR A 279 -2.71 -13.22 -10.96
N TYR A 280 -1.98 -12.22 -11.40
CA TYR A 280 -0.67 -12.40 -12.03
C TYR A 280 0.30 -11.32 -11.60
N LYS A 281 1.59 -11.62 -11.62
CA LYS A 281 2.64 -10.67 -11.28
C LYS A 281 2.91 -9.75 -12.47
N LEU A 282 2.94 -8.44 -12.20
CA LEU A 282 3.35 -7.43 -13.17
C LEU A 282 4.88 -7.45 -13.33
N LYS A 283 5.35 -7.06 -14.50
CA LYS A 283 6.79 -7.05 -14.81
C LYS A 283 7.62 -6.23 -13.81
N PHE A 284 7.12 -5.07 -13.39
CA PHE A 284 7.80 -4.17 -12.44
C PHE A 284 6.86 -3.48 -11.46
N GLY A 285 5.57 -3.81 -11.50
CA GLY A 285 4.54 -3.21 -10.64
C GLY A 285 4.17 -1.78 -10.99
N HIS A 286 3.20 -1.24 -10.26
CA HIS A 286 2.81 0.15 -10.29
C HIS A 286 3.13 0.79 -8.93
N HIS A 287 4.02 1.79 -8.93
CA HIS A 287 4.43 2.49 -7.71
C HIS A 287 4.61 3.98 -8.03
N GLY A 288 3.79 4.82 -7.41
CA GLY A 288 3.82 6.26 -7.61
C GLY A 288 2.49 6.92 -7.30
N ALA A 289 2.45 8.25 -7.42
CA ALA A 289 1.28 9.06 -7.09
C ALA A 289 0.76 9.86 -8.31
N ASN A 290 1.01 9.38 -9.52
CA ASN A 290 0.76 10.09 -10.76
C ASN A 290 0.22 9.18 -11.88
N HIS A 291 -0.45 8.08 -11.53
CA HIS A 291 -0.98 7.13 -12.50
C HIS A 291 -2.41 7.49 -12.90
N PRO A 292 -2.69 7.71 -14.19
CA PRO A 292 -4.04 8.02 -14.67
C PRO A 292 -4.88 6.74 -14.77
N VAL A 293 -6.03 6.74 -14.12
CA VAL A 293 -7.01 5.66 -14.14
C VAL A 293 -8.35 6.21 -14.62
N MET A 294 -9.04 5.48 -15.49
CA MET A 294 -10.36 5.85 -15.98
C MET A 294 -11.45 5.04 -15.28
N ASP A 295 -12.41 5.72 -14.66
CA ASP A 295 -13.70 5.14 -14.28
C ASP A 295 -14.54 4.92 -15.56
N LEU A 296 -14.84 3.68 -15.88
CA LEU A 296 -15.55 3.29 -17.10
C LEU A 296 -17.04 3.67 -17.06
N GLY A 297 -17.63 3.82 -15.88
CA GLY A 297 -19.00 4.22 -15.70
C GLY A 297 -19.23 5.71 -15.99
N THR A 298 -18.33 6.55 -15.45
CA THR A 298 -18.44 8.02 -15.58
C THR A 298 -17.57 8.59 -16.70
N ARG A 299 -16.59 7.83 -17.18
CA ARG A 299 -15.54 8.25 -18.14
C ARG A 299 -14.58 9.29 -17.58
N LYS A 300 -14.64 9.55 -16.28
CA LYS A 300 -13.73 10.45 -15.58
C LYS A 300 -12.34 9.81 -15.47
N VAL A 301 -11.31 10.61 -15.69
CA VAL A 301 -9.92 10.24 -15.43
C VAL A 301 -9.51 10.78 -14.06
N GLU A 302 -8.95 9.92 -13.23
CA GLU A 302 -8.44 10.23 -11.90
C GLU A 302 -6.95 10.00 -11.88
N ILE A 303 -6.22 10.85 -11.19
CA ILE A 303 -4.81 10.63 -10.91
C ILE A 303 -4.71 9.90 -9.58
N THR A 304 -4.05 8.74 -9.61
CA THR A 304 -4.10 7.79 -8.50
C THR A 304 -2.72 7.52 -7.89
N SER A 305 -2.75 7.12 -6.63
CA SER A 305 -1.59 6.56 -5.93
C SER A 305 -1.59 5.04 -6.07
N GLN A 306 -0.43 4.48 -6.43
CA GLN A 306 -0.24 3.07 -6.75
C GLN A 306 0.90 2.47 -5.95
N ASN A 307 0.69 1.27 -5.42
CA ASN A 307 1.72 0.46 -4.78
C ASN A 307 1.36 -1.03 -4.84
N HIS A 308 1.53 -1.66 -6.00
CA HIS A 308 1.26 -3.09 -6.16
C HIS A 308 2.12 -3.74 -7.23
N GLY A 309 2.50 -4.99 -6.99
CA GLY A 309 3.26 -5.84 -7.93
C GLY A 309 2.42 -6.91 -8.62
N PHE A 310 1.16 -7.08 -8.21
CA PHE A 310 0.21 -8.05 -8.79
C PHE A 310 -1.02 -7.33 -9.31
N ALA A 311 -1.71 -7.94 -10.27
CA ALA A 311 -2.96 -7.45 -10.84
C ALA A 311 -3.97 -8.59 -10.98
N VAL A 312 -5.25 -8.24 -11.08
CA VAL A 312 -6.37 -9.16 -11.27
C VAL A 312 -6.65 -9.35 -12.76
N ASP A 313 -6.87 -10.57 -13.16
CA ASP A 313 -7.41 -10.94 -14.48
C ASP A 313 -8.94 -11.02 -14.38
N VAL A 314 -9.63 -9.93 -14.77
CA VAL A 314 -11.09 -9.84 -14.65
C VAL A 314 -11.80 -10.82 -15.58
N ASP A 315 -11.22 -11.15 -16.73
CA ASP A 315 -11.81 -12.07 -17.70
C ASP A 315 -11.89 -13.52 -17.17
N SER A 316 -11.01 -13.83 -16.20
CA SER A 316 -11.01 -15.14 -15.52
C SER A 316 -12.20 -15.36 -14.59
N MET A 317 -13.01 -14.35 -14.27
CA MET A 317 -14.10 -14.43 -13.29
C MET A 317 -15.46 -14.87 -13.86
N ALA A 318 -15.50 -15.30 -15.10
CA ALA A 318 -16.70 -15.86 -15.75
C ALA A 318 -17.97 -14.98 -15.62
N GLY A 319 -17.82 -13.65 -15.73
CA GLY A 319 -18.92 -12.68 -15.69
C GLY A 319 -19.45 -12.33 -14.28
N LYS A 320 -18.90 -12.89 -13.20
CA LYS A 320 -19.29 -12.52 -11.82
C LYS A 320 -18.88 -11.11 -11.45
N ALA A 321 -17.79 -10.63 -12.03
CA ALA A 321 -17.32 -9.27 -11.83
C ALA A 321 -17.35 -8.46 -13.13
N VAL A 322 -17.58 -7.17 -12.98
CA VAL A 322 -17.59 -6.18 -14.06
C VAL A 322 -16.43 -5.23 -13.84
N LEU A 323 -15.60 -5.03 -14.87
CA LEU A 323 -14.54 -4.04 -14.88
C LEU A 323 -15.12 -2.64 -14.64
N SER A 324 -14.61 -1.92 -13.66
CA SER A 324 -15.09 -0.57 -13.34
C SER A 324 -14.03 0.50 -13.59
N HIS A 325 -12.75 0.20 -13.39
CA HIS A 325 -11.65 1.13 -13.58
C HIS A 325 -10.51 0.47 -14.35
N VAL A 326 -9.82 1.24 -15.19
CA VAL A 326 -8.72 0.76 -16.03
C VAL A 326 -7.56 1.74 -16.04
N SER A 327 -6.34 1.24 -15.94
CA SER A 327 -5.11 2.02 -16.12
C SER A 327 -5.04 2.58 -17.56
N LEU A 328 -4.76 3.85 -17.70
CA LEU A 328 -4.53 4.44 -19.02
C LEU A 328 -3.10 4.19 -19.53
N ASN A 329 -2.17 3.78 -18.66
CA ASN A 329 -0.80 3.51 -19.04
C ASN A 329 -0.65 2.17 -19.77
N ASP A 330 -1.30 1.11 -19.29
CA ASP A 330 -1.07 -0.27 -19.77
C ASP A 330 -2.33 -1.15 -19.85
N LYS A 331 -3.50 -0.58 -19.53
CA LYS A 331 -4.80 -1.24 -19.57
C LYS A 331 -5.00 -2.32 -18.50
N THR A 332 -4.18 -2.37 -17.49
CA THR A 332 -4.41 -3.23 -16.33
C THR A 332 -5.73 -2.90 -15.63
N VAL A 333 -6.30 -3.91 -14.97
CA VAL A 333 -7.52 -3.77 -14.17
C VAL A 333 -7.22 -2.96 -12.93
N GLU A 334 -7.89 -1.82 -12.79
CA GLU A 334 -7.72 -0.91 -11.65
C GLU A 334 -8.95 -0.87 -10.73
N GLY A 335 -10.01 -1.56 -11.09
CA GLY A 335 -11.16 -1.73 -10.23
C GLY A 335 -12.22 -2.64 -10.81
N MET A 336 -13.00 -3.24 -9.93
CA MET A 336 -14.11 -4.11 -10.30
C MET A 336 -15.28 -3.95 -9.34
N ARG A 337 -16.46 -4.36 -9.79
CA ARG A 337 -17.66 -4.50 -8.98
C ARG A 337 -18.34 -5.84 -9.28
N HIS A 338 -19.00 -6.42 -8.29
CA HIS A 338 -19.85 -7.58 -8.54
C HIS A 338 -21.10 -7.17 -9.32
N GLY A 339 -21.62 -8.06 -10.17
CA GLY A 339 -22.80 -7.78 -10.98
C GLY A 339 -24.09 -7.56 -10.15
N GLU A 340 -24.23 -8.29 -9.03
CA GLU A 340 -25.46 -8.34 -8.23
C GLU A 340 -25.26 -7.97 -6.76
N LEU A 341 -24.09 -8.28 -6.18
CA LEU A 341 -23.81 -8.04 -4.76
C LEU A 341 -23.27 -6.62 -4.55
N PRO A 342 -23.45 -6.02 -3.35
CA PRO A 342 -22.92 -4.71 -3.00
C PRO A 342 -21.40 -4.79 -2.70
N VAL A 343 -20.65 -5.32 -3.64
CA VAL A 343 -19.20 -5.57 -3.55
C VAL A 343 -18.49 -4.80 -4.65
N PHE A 344 -17.51 -3.98 -4.29
CA PHE A 344 -16.64 -3.31 -5.24
C PHE A 344 -15.23 -3.15 -4.67
N SER A 345 -14.27 -2.91 -5.55
CA SER A 345 -12.87 -2.76 -5.14
C SER A 345 -12.08 -1.97 -6.17
N VAL A 346 -10.98 -1.39 -5.71
CA VAL A 346 -9.99 -0.70 -6.55
C VAL A 346 -8.58 -1.18 -6.24
N GLN A 347 -7.74 -1.23 -7.27
CA GLN A 347 -6.35 -1.67 -7.16
C GLN A 347 -5.46 -0.57 -6.58
N TYR A 348 -5.77 0.68 -6.88
CA TYR A 348 -5.06 1.86 -6.41
C TYR A 348 -5.50 2.28 -5.00
N HIS A 349 -4.83 3.30 -4.45
CA HIS A 349 -5.04 3.81 -3.11
C HIS A 349 -5.88 5.10 -3.12
N PRO A 350 -7.22 5.02 -2.94
CA PRO A 350 -8.10 6.19 -2.96
C PRO A 350 -7.91 7.10 -1.74
N GLU A 351 -7.29 6.61 -0.66
CA GLU A 351 -6.90 7.41 0.50
C GLU A 351 -5.72 8.32 0.21
N ALA A 352 -4.99 8.09 -0.89
CA ALA A 352 -3.72 8.73 -1.23
C ALA A 352 -2.64 8.41 -0.17
N SER A 353 -2.00 9.42 0.44
CA SER A 353 -0.98 9.27 1.49
C SER A 353 0.21 8.38 1.06
N PRO A 354 1.06 8.86 0.10
CA PRO A 354 0.98 10.16 -0.58
C PRO A 354 0.10 10.13 -1.82
N GLY A 355 -0.28 11.30 -2.32
CA GLY A 355 -0.87 11.44 -3.64
C GLY A 355 -2.09 12.36 -3.70
N PRO A 356 -2.70 12.47 -4.88
CA PRO A 356 -3.91 13.25 -5.11
C PRO A 356 -5.15 12.61 -4.47
N ASN A 357 -6.14 13.43 -4.18
CA ASN A 357 -7.36 13.03 -3.47
C ASN A 357 -8.56 12.80 -4.41
N ASP A 358 -8.34 12.59 -5.69
CA ASP A 358 -9.37 12.50 -6.73
C ASP A 358 -10.39 11.38 -6.45
N ALA A 359 -9.96 10.30 -5.83
CA ALA A 359 -10.74 9.09 -5.61
C ALA A 359 -11.34 8.94 -4.20
N ASN A 360 -11.22 9.95 -3.34
CA ASN A 360 -11.72 9.89 -1.95
C ASN A 360 -13.23 9.58 -1.86
N TYR A 361 -14.01 9.96 -2.88
CA TYR A 361 -15.46 9.70 -2.96
C TYR A 361 -15.81 8.21 -2.88
N LEU A 362 -14.87 7.29 -3.10
CA LEU A 362 -15.10 5.86 -2.98
C LEU A 362 -15.44 5.42 -1.54
N PHE A 363 -14.96 6.14 -0.55
CA PHE A 363 -15.36 5.92 0.85
C PHE A 363 -16.83 6.32 1.08
N ASP A 364 -17.29 7.41 0.46
CA ASP A 364 -18.69 7.82 0.53
C ASP A 364 -19.59 6.85 -0.26
N ARG A 365 -19.11 6.32 -1.40
CA ARG A 365 -19.79 5.24 -2.15
C ARG A 365 -19.98 4.00 -1.28
N PHE A 366 -18.99 3.63 -0.47
CA PHE A 366 -19.09 2.52 0.47
C PHE A 366 -20.14 2.80 1.55
N CYS A 367 -20.18 4.00 2.12
CA CYS A 367 -21.21 4.41 3.06
C CYS A 367 -22.61 4.36 2.44
N ALA A 368 -22.79 4.85 1.21
CA ALA A 368 -24.05 4.79 0.48
C ALA A 368 -24.54 3.35 0.28
N SER A 369 -23.64 2.41 -0.02
CA SER A 369 -24.00 1.00 -0.18
C SER A 369 -24.51 0.37 1.11
N MET A 370 -23.98 0.78 2.27
CA MET A 370 -24.48 0.36 3.58
C MET A 370 -25.86 0.96 3.89
N GLU A 371 -26.11 2.21 3.52
CA GLU A 371 -27.43 2.85 3.66
C GLU A 371 -28.50 2.19 2.80
N GLU A 372 -28.17 1.87 1.54
CA GLU A 372 -29.09 1.15 0.63
C GLU A 372 -29.50 -0.21 1.20
N ARG A 373 -28.52 -0.96 1.77
CA ARG A 373 -28.81 -2.25 2.40
C ARG A 373 -29.75 -2.13 3.61
N ARG A 374 -29.63 -1.07 4.41
CA ARG A 374 -30.50 -0.84 5.57
C ARG A 374 -31.95 -0.51 5.18
N ARG A 375 -32.16 0.03 3.98
CA ARG A 375 -33.51 0.39 3.45
C ARG A 375 -34.26 -0.82 2.85
N ARG A 376 -33.53 -1.87 2.49
CA ARG A 376 -34.08 -3.14 1.97
C ARG A 376 -34.47 -4.08 3.12
#